data_a971d312c827b6abb960a0b0ecc28286
#
_entry.id   a971d312c827b6abb960a0b0ecc28286
#
_cell.length_a   1.000
_cell.length_b   1.000
_cell.length_c   1.000
_cell.angle_alpha   90.00
_cell.angle_beta   90.00
_cell.angle_gamma   90.00
#
_symmetry.space_group_name_H-M   'P 1'
#
loop_
_entity.id
_entity.type
_entity.pdbx_description
1 polymer ?
#
loop_
_entity_poly.entity_id
_entity_poly.type
_entity_poly.pdbx_seq_one_letter_code
_entity_poly.pdbx_strand_id
1 'polypeptide(L)'
;SMSFMEEQVLGYKSPLYGRRTAQFKIRPFHFWEAKQMLKGFTHEEQALLYGVTGGIPEYLYRINSEKSVDENIEQLFFEESGRLFEEPVNLMKQELKDPMTYHSIIAAIASGASRMNEIATKTGIETSGCSNQISSLIALGIVKKEVPITEPVNSRKTLYCLADSMYLFWYRFVRPNTSSIMRGVGKQVYETRVRPQLNDFMGTVFETICQQYLFLPDVYEKLPFMVGECGRWWGTNKKEKRQEEIDIMAVADEKAL
;
A
#
# COMPACT_ATOMS: atom_id res chain seq x y z
N SER A 1 -2.30 -7.94 -17.71
CA SER A 1 -2.12 -6.53 -17.35
C SER A 1 -3.48 -5.89 -17.13
N MET A 2 -3.62 -5.14 -16.03
CA MET A 2 -4.88 -4.47 -15.68
C MET A 2 -5.18 -3.32 -16.65
N SER A 3 -4.18 -2.53 -17.01
CA SER A 3 -4.28 -1.48 -18.02
C SER A 3 -4.71 -2.03 -19.37
N PHE A 4 -4.16 -3.17 -19.81
CA PHE A 4 -4.59 -3.83 -21.04
C PHE A 4 -6.07 -4.23 -20.99
N MET A 5 -6.51 -4.81 -19.87
CA MET A 5 -7.92 -5.18 -19.69
C MET A 5 -8.85 -3.96 -19.73
N GLU A 6 -8.51 -2.89 -19.03
CA GLU A 6 -9.33 -1.69 -18.96
C GLU A 6 -9.37 -0.94 -20.29
N GLU A 7 -8.23 -0.78 -20.99
CA GLU A 7 -8.13 0.01 -22.22
C GLU A 7 -8.48 -0.79 -23.47
N GLN A 8 -7.94 -2.02 -23.62
CA GLN A 8 -8.04 -2.79 -24.86
C GLN A 8 -9.23 -3.76 -24.86
N VAL A 9 -9.54 -4.37 -23.71
CA VAL A 9 -10.62 -5.36 -23.64
C VAL A 9 -11.95 -4.73 -23.25
N LEU A 10 -11.94 -3.78 -22.33
CA LEU A 10 -13.16 -3.16 -21.79
C LEU A 10 -13.41 -1.74 -22.33
N GLY A 11 -12.43 -1.15 -23.02
CA GLY A 11 -12.50 0.20 -23.56
C GLY A 11 -13.51 0.37 -24.69
N TYR A 12 -13.87 1.61 -25.00
CA TYR A 12 -14.89 1.98 -26.00
C TYR A 12 -14.66 1.36 -27.38
N LYS A 13 -13.41 1.17 -27.81
CA LYS A 13 -13.05 0.57 -29.11
C LYS A 13 -13.08 -0.96 -29.12
N SER A 14 -13.33 -1.60 -27.99
CA SER A 14 -13.36 -3.05 -27.88
C SER A 14 -14.67 -3.63 -28.46
N PRO A 15 -14.62 -4.79 -29.13
CA PRO A 15 -15.81 -5.53 -29.52
C PRO A 15 -16.71 -5.95 -28.34
N LEU A 16 -16.18 -5.98 -27.12
CA LEU A 16 -16.90 -6.32 -25.90
C LEU A 16 -17.55 -5.09 -25.23
N TYR A 17 -17.28 -3.88 -25.73
CA TYR A 17 -17.91 -2.67 -25.17
C TYR A 17 -19.44 -2.72 -25.33
N GLY A 18 -20.15 -2.45 -24.24
CA GLY A 18 -21.62 -2.50 -24.23
C GLY A 18 -22.27 -3.90 -24.29
N ARG A 19 -21.47 -4.98 -24.41
CA ARG A 19 -21.97 -6.37 -24.44
C ARG A 19 -21.80 -7.10 -23.11
N ARG A 20 -21.34 -6.40 -22.08
CA ARG A 20 -21.14 -6.96 -20.74
C ARG A 20 -22.45 -7.01 -19.98
N THR A 21 -22.71 -8.13 -19.33
CA THR A 21 -23.84 -8.27 -18.38
C THR A 21 -23.44 -7.84 -16.96
N ALA A 22 -22.15 -8.05 -16.59
CA ALA A 22 -21.60 -7.61 -15.32
C ALA A 22 -20.08 -7.42 -15.41
N GLN A 23 -19.52 -6.64 -14.48
CA GLN A 23 -18.07 -6.46 -14.32
C GLN A 23 -17.77 -6.36 -12.82
N PHE A 24 -16.82 -7.16 -12.36
CA PHE A 24 -16.35 -7.13 -10.98
C PHE A 24 -14.85 -6.80 -10.94
N LYS A 25 -14.47 -5.80 -10.15
CA LYS A 25 -13.08 -5.50 -9.83
C LYS A 25 -12.77 -6.17 -8.49
N ILE A 26 -12.05 -7.30 -8.55
CA ILE A 26 -11.63 -8.00 -7.35
C ILE A 26 -10.49 -7.21 -6.70
N ARG A 27 -10.64 -6.90 -5.42
CA ARG A 27 -9.66 -6.17 -4.61
C ARG A 27 -8.90 -7.13 -3.69
N PRO A 28 -7.73 -6.75 -3.19
CA PRO A 28 -7.10 -7.45 -2.07
C PRO A 28 -8.08 -7.59 -0.91
N PHE A 29 -7.90 -8.61 -0.12
CA PHE A 29 -8.69 -8.81 1.11
C PHE A 29 -8.44 -7.66 2.08
N HIS A 30 -9.48 -7.27 2.80
CA HIS A 30 -9.32 -6.52 4.04
C HIS A 30 -8.75 -7.44 5.13
N PHE A 31 -8.25 -6.86 6.21
CA PHE A 31 -7.64 -7.63 7.30
C PHE A 31 -8.56 -8.73 7.85
N TRP A 32 -9.84 -8.44 8.02
CA TRP A 32 -10.83 -9.38 8.59
C TRP A 32 -11.11 -10.59 7.69
N GLU A 33 -10.94 -10.44 6.40
CA GLU A 33 -11.03 -11.54 5.43
C GLU A 33 -9.70 -12.30 5.38
N ALA A 34 -8.58 -11.58 5.30
CA ALA A 34 -7.23 -12.15 5.24
C ALA A 34 -6.90 -13.02 6.45
N LYS A 35 -7.30 -12.59 7.67
CA LYS A 35 -7.06 -13.35 8.89
C LYS A 35 -7.69 -14.74 8.90
N GLN A 36 -8.74 -14.98 8.08
CA GLN A 36 -9.35 -16.31 7.97
C GLN A 36 -8.42 -17.32 7.29
N MET A 37 -7.47 -16.83 6.47
CA MET A 37 -6.42 -17.64 5.85
C MET A 37 -5.20 -17.81 6.77
N LEU A 38 -5.08 -17.01 7.84
CA LEU A 38 -3.94 -16.97 8.76
C LEU A 38 -4.27 -17.65 10.10
N LYS A 39 -5.04 -18.73 10.05
CA LYS A 39 -5.36 -19.51 11.26
C LYS A 39 -4.09 -20.12 11.85
N GLY A 40 -3.99 -20.10 13.18
CA GLY A 40 -2.81 -20.61 13.90
C GLY A 40 -1.82 -19.54 14.33
N PHE A 41 -1.95 -18.31 13.81
CA PHE A 41 -1.15 -17.16 14.22
C PHE A 41 -1.92 -16.27 15.22
N THR A 42 -1.20 -15.59 16.10
CA THR A 42 -1.76 -14.55 17.00
C THR A 42 -2.30 -13.36 16.20
N HIS A 43 -3.07 -12.48 16.82
CA HIS A 43 -3.61 -11.31 16.10
C HIS A 43 -2.53 -10.36 15.61
N GLU A 44 -1.46 -10.18 16.37
CA GLU A 44 -0.30 -9.38 16.00
C GLU A 44 0.43 -9.99 14.80
N GLU A 45 0.64 -11.30 14.83
CA GLU A 45 1.26 -12.04 13.72
C GLU A 45 0.39 -12.00 12.46
N GLN A 46 -0.93 -12.17 12.60
CA GLN A 46 -1.87 -12.01 11.48
C GLN A 46 -1.81 -10.62 10.88
N ALA A 47 -1.72 -9.56 11.71
CA ALA A 47 -1.60 -8.20 11.23
C ALA A 47 -0.28 -7.97 10.49
N LEU A 48 0.84 -8.53 10.98
CA LEU A 48 2.13 -8.44 10.31
C LEU A 48 2.12 -9.17 8.97
N LEU A 49 1.63 -10.42 8.94
CA LEU A 49 1.52 -11.21 7.71
C LEU A 49 0.59 -10.54 6.69
N TYR A 50 -0.52 -9.95 7.13
CA TYR A 50 -1.38 -9.13 6.30
C TYR A 50 -0.62 -7.94 5.71
N GLY A 51 0.13 -7.21 6.54
CA GLY A 51 0.91 -6.05 6.13
C GLY A 51 1.95 -6.38 5.06
N VAL A 52 2.71 -7.45 5.24
CA VAL A 52 3.76 -7.84 4.28
C VAL A 52 3.22 -8.45 2.99
N THR A 53 1.98 -8.97 3.00
CA THR A 53 1.35 -9.57 1.81
C THR A 53 0.37 -8.65 1.10
N GLY A 54 0.05 -7.49 1.67
CA GLY A 54 -0.94 -6.55 1.12
C GLY A 54 -2.36 -7.12 1.03
N GLY A 55 -2.67 -8.21 1.73
CA GLY A 55 -3.97 -8.89 1.66
C GLY A 55 -4.23 -9.63 0.35
N ILE A 56 -3.22 -9.87 -0.47
CA ILE A 56 -3.35 -10.61 -1.73
C ILE A 56 -3.52 -12.11 -1.42
N PRO A 57 -4.64 -12.75 -1.86
CA PRO A 57 -4.93 -14.15 -1.53
C PRO A 57 -3.84 -15.14 -1.95
N GLU A 58 -3.21 -14.92 -3.11
CA GLU A 58 -2.11 -15.78 -3.59
C GLU A 58 -0.91 -15.73 -2.66
N TYR A 59 -0.57 -14.56 -2.10
CA TYR A 59 0.55 -14.42 -1.17
C TYR A 59 0.21 -14.96 0.20
N LEU A 60 -1.02 -14.75 0.68
CA LEU A 60 -1.51 -15.32 1.93
C LEU A 60 -1.52 -16.86 1.88
N TYR A 61 -1.85 -17.44 0.75
CA TYR A 61 -1.85 -18.89 0.55
C TYR A 61 -0.45 -19.52 0.68
N ARG A 62 0.62 -18.73 0.48
CA ARG A 62 2.01 -19.19 0.62
C ARG A 62 2.50 -19.23 2.07
N ILE A 63 1.74 -18.66 2.99
CA ILE A 63 2.09 -18.67 4.40
C ILE A 63 1.91 -20.10 4.96
N ASN A 64 2.97 -20.59 5.62
CA ASN A 64 2.96 -21.89 6.28
C ASN A 64 2.69 -21.71 7.80
N SER A 65 1.55 -22.21 8.27
CA SER A 65 1.16 -22.12 9.68
C SER A 65 1.99 -22.99 10.64
N GLU A 66 2.82 -23.89 10.11
CA GLU A 66 3.76 -24.70 10.92
C GLU A 66 5.08 -23.96 11.20
N LYS A 67 5.29 -22.79 10.58
CA LYS A 67 6.47 -21.95 10.71
C LYS A 67 6.15 -20.67 11.46
N SER A 68 7.15 -20.10 12.11
CA SER A 68 7.02 -18.78 12.71
C SER A 68 6.79 -17.70 11.64
N VAL A 69 6.33 -16.53 12.07
CA VAL A 69 6.16 -15.37 11.19
C VAL A 69 7.48 -14.95 10.57
N ASP A 70 8.56 -14.94 11.37
CA ASP A 70 9.89 -14.59 10.90
C ASP A 70 10.36 -15.53 9.78
N GLU A 71 10.20 -16.85 9.95
CA GLU A 71 10.56 -17.85 8.93
C GLU A 71 9.72 -17.71 7.66
N ASN A 72 8.44 -17.38 7.77
CA ASN A 72 7.59 -17.12 6.60
C ASN A 72 8.07 -15.89 5.83
N ILE A 73 8.37 -14.79 6.52
CA ILE A 73 8.86 -13.56 5.89
C ILE A 73 10.24 -13.79 5.26
N GLU A 74 11.15 -14.47 5.96
CA GLU A 74 12.48 -14.82 5.44
C GLU A 74 12.36 -15.60 4.12
N GLN A 75 11.56 -16.64 4.09
CA GLN A 75 11.38 -17.49 2.91
C GLN A 75 10.71 -16.79 1.74
N LEU A 76 9.74 -15.94 2.01
CA LEU A 76 9.01 -15.25 0.95
C LEU A 76 9.80 -14.12 0.31
N PHE A 77 10.62 -13.40 1.09
CA PHE A 77 11.21 -12.13 0.67
C PHE A 77 12.74 -12.10 0.70
N PHE A 78 13.39 -12.91 1.55
CA PHE A 78 14.83 -12.83 1.83
C PHE A 78 15.61 -14.07 1.37
N GLU A 79 14.97 -14.95 0.61
CA GLU A 79 15.59 -15.99 -0.18
C GLU A 79 15.51 -15.63 -1.67
N GLU A 80 16.56 -15.95 -2.45
CA GLU A 80 16.56 -15.71 -3.91
C GLU A 80 15.43 -16.48 -4.61
N SER A 81 15.09 -17.67 -4.11
CA SER A 81 13.96 -18.49 -4.55
C SER A 81 12.61 -18.03 -3.99
N GLY A 82 12.59 -17.04 -3.11
CA GLY A 82 11.39 -16.56 -2.44
C GLY A 82 10.35 -16.01 -3.40
N ARG A 83 9.11 -16.44 -3.25
CA ARG A 83 8.03 -16.10 -4.20
C ARG A 83 7.83 -14.58 -4.36
N LEU A 84 8.08 -13.79 -3.32
CA LEU A 84 7.88 -12.35 -3.29
C LEU A 84 9.19 -11.56 -3.44
N PHE A 85 10.34 -12.26 -3.61
CA PHE A 85 11.63 -11.58 -3.74
C PHE A 85 11.69 -10.68 -4.98
N GLU A 86 11.18 -11.13 -6.14
CA GLU A 86 11.16 -10.35 -7.37
C GLU A 86 9.75 -9.92 -7.81
N GLU A 87 8.71 -10.22 -7.05
CA GLU A 87 7.33 -10.03 -7.47
C GLU A 87 7.01 -8.58 -7.88
N PRO A 88 7.37 -7.52 -7.10
CA PRO A 88 7.12 -6.15 -7.52
C PRO A 88 7.83 -5.76 -8.82
N VAL A 89 9.03 -6.29 -9.06
CA VAL A 89 9.78 -6.04 -10.30
C VAL A 89 9.07 -6.68 -11.49
N ASN A 90 8.59 -7.91 -11.33
CA ASN A 90 7.90 -8.65 -12.38
C ASN A 90 6.55 -8.02 -12.72
N LEU A 91 5.78 -7.59 -11.71
CA LEU A 91 4.52 -6.86 -11.91
C LEU A 91 4.74 -5.53 -12.65
N MET A 92 5.75 -4.76 -12.27
CA MET A 92 6.06 -3.49 -12.94
C MET A 92 6.46 -3.69 -14.40
N LYS A 93 7.26 -4.71 -14.72
CA LYS A 93 7.64 -5.06 -16.11
C LYS A 93 6.42 -5.44 -16.97
N GLN A 94 5.40 -6.02 -16.39
CA GLN A 94 4.17 -6.40 -17.10
C GLN A 94 3.25 -5.21 -17.39
N GLU A 95 3.27 -4.19 -16.52
CA GLU A 95 2.35 -3.06 -16.60
C GLU A 95 2.95 -1.83 -17.28
N LEU A 96 4.27 -1.64 -17.23
CA LEU A 96 4.93 -0.40 -17.63
C LEU A 96 6.03 -0.62 -18.66
N LYS A 97 6.12 0.29 -19.64
CA LYS A 97 7.13 0.23 -20.71
C LYS A 97 8.55 0.57 -20.25
N ASP A 98 8.68 1.49 -19.28
CA ASP A 98 9.96 1.87 -18.67
C ASP A 98 9.85 1.79 -17.14
N PRO A 99 10.06 0.60 -16.56
CA PRO A 99 9.88 0.40 -15.12
C PRO A 99 10.93 1.10 -14.26
N MET A 100 12.12 1.45 -14.78
CA MET A 100 13.23 1.98 -13.95
C MET A 100 12.90 3.29 -13.27
N THR A 101 12.29 4.22 -14.00
CA THR A 101 11.89 5.53 -13.46
C THR A 101 10.81 5.39 -12.40
N TYR A 102 9.85 4.52 -12.62
CA TYR A 102 8.81 4.21 -11.64
C TYR A 102 9.37 3.58 -10.38
N HIS A 103 10.35 2.68 -10.50
CA HIS A 103 11.05 2.11 -9.35
C HIS A 103 11.72 3.18 -8.48
N SER A 104 12.29 4.22 -9.10
CA SER A 104 12.92 5.33 -8.37
C SER A 104 11.90 6.15 -7.59
N ILE A 105 10.74 6.44 -8.18
CA ILE A 105 9.63 7.16 -7.53
C ILE A 105 9.08 6.36 -6.34
N ILE A 106 8.77 5.09 -6.55
CA ILE A 106 8.24 4.23 -5.48
C ILE A 106 9.25 4.12 -4.34
N ALA A 107 10.55 3.97 -4.64
CA ALA A 107 11.61 3.92 -3.64
C ALA A 107 11.73 5.24 -2.86
N ALA A 108 11.59 6.38 -3.52
CA ALA A 108 11.58 7.68 -2.88
C ALA A 108 10.41 7.81 -1.89
N ILE A 109 9.21 7.40 -2.29
CA ILE A 109 8.02 7.41 -1.43
C ILE A 109 8.20 6.42 -0.26
N ALA A 110 8.62 5.19 -0.51
CA ALA A 110 8.85 4.17 0.52
C ALA A 110 9.89 4.61 1.57
N SER A 111 10.81 5.51 1.20
CA SER A 111 11.82 6.08 2.09
C SER A 111 11.40 7.43 2.68
N GLY A 112 10.10 7.78 2.67
CA GLY A 112 9.51 8.90 3.39
C GLY A 112 9.29 10.19 2.58
N ALA A 113 9.69 10.26 1.29
CA ALA A 113 9.33 11.42 0.46
C ALA A 113 7.83 11.37 0.14
N SER A 114 7.08 12.36 0.59
CA SER A 114 5.62 12.37 0.45
C SER A 114 5.09 13.53 -0.41
N ARG A 115 5.87 14.57 -0.60
CA ARG A 115 5.48 15.73 -1.41
C ARG A 115 6.12 15.66 -2.80
N MET A 116 5.44 16.22 -3.79
CA MET A 116 5.90 16.19 -5.18
C MET A 116 7.34 16.71 -5.34
N ASN A 117 7.68 17.82 -4.68
CA ASN A 117 9.02 18.40 -4.73
C ASN A 117 10.07 17.50 -4.04
N GLU A 118 9.73 16.84 -2.95
CA GLU A 118 10.62 15.91 -2.25
C GLU A 118 10.92 14.68 -3.12
N ILE A 119 9.87 14.12 -3.75
CA ILE A 119 9.99 12.99 -4.67
C ILE A 119 10.84 13.38 -5.88
N ALA A 120 10.55 14.51 -6.51
CA ALA A 120 11.29 15.02 -7.66
C ALA A 120 12.79 15.24 -7.30
N THR A 121 13.08 15.88 -6.18
CA THR A 121 14.46 16.10 -5.71
C THR A 121 15.17 14.78 -5.45
N LYS A 122 14.51 13.83 -4.78
CA LYS A 122 15.12 12.54 -4.40
C LYS A 122 15.38 11.64 -5.61
N THR A 123 14.58 11.73 -6.64
CA THR A 123 14.71 10.94 -7.86
C THR A 123 15.56 11.60 -8.96
N GLY A 124 15.76 12.91 -8.87
CA GLY A 124 16.40 13.70 -9.95
C GLY A 124 15.52 13.88 -11.18
N ILE A 125 14.24 13.59 -11.10
CA ILE A 125 13.27 13.69 -12.19
C ILE A 125 12.60 15.08 -12.11
N GLU A 126 12.42 15.75 -13.24
CA GLU A 126 11.66 17.00 -13.28
C GLU A 126 10.22 16.82 -12.75
N THR A 127 9.70 17.82 -12.06
CA THR A 127 8.38 17.78 -11.42
C THR A 127 7.24 17.40 -12.37
N SER A 128 7.30 17.87 -13.63
CA SER A 128 6.33 17.54 -14.68
C SER A 128 6.33 16.05 -15.04
N GLY A 129 7.53 15.49 -15.25
CA GLY A 129 7.71 14.06 -15.52
C GLY A 129 7.30 13.21 -14.31
N CYS A 130 7.71 13.62 -13.13
CA CYS A 130 7.35 12.96 -11.87
C CYS A 130 5.82 12.90 -11.67
N SER A 131 5.12 14.00 -11.95
CA SER A 131 3.64 14.08 -11.86
C SER A 131 2.94 13.09 -12.78
N ASN A 132 3.39 12.98 -14.04
CA ASN A 132 2.81 12.03 -15.00
C ASN A 132 2.99 10.58 -14.56
N GLN A 133 4.18 10.25 -14.06
CA GLN A 133 4.48 8.90 -13.61
C GLN A 133 3.73 8.54 -12.31
N ILE A 134 3.61 9.48 -11.38
CA ILE A 134 2.79 9.28 -10.17
C ILE A 134 1.33 9.08 -10.56
N SER A 135 0.81 9.80 -11.54
CA SER A 135 -0.56 9.58 -12.03
C SER A 135 -0.76 8.16 -12.58
N SER A 136 0.23 7.62 -13.30
CA SER A 136 0.20 6.22 -13.76
C SER A 136 0.24 5.23 -12.59
N LEU A 137 1.07 5.49 -11.57
CA LEU A 137 1.14 4.65 -10.36
C LEU A 137 -0.16 4.70 -9.53
N ILE A 138 -0.86 5.84 -9.54
CA ILE A 138 -2.19 5.97 -8.91
C ILE A 138 -3.21 5.14 -9.69
N ALA A 139 -3.21 5.20 -11.02
CA ALA A 139 -4.11 4.40 -11.86
C ALA A 139 -3.89 2.89 -11.67
N LEU A 140 -2.64 2.46 -11.42
CA LEU A 140 -2.29 1.07 -11.08
C LEU A 140 -2.60 0.69 -9.63
N GLY A 141 -3.00 1.64 -8.78
CA GLY A 141 -3.28 1.39 -7.37
C GLY A 141 -2.04 1.18 -6.49
N ILE A 142 -0.84 1.49 -6.98
CA ILE A 142 0.42 1.36 -6.24
C ILE A 142 0.64 2.57 -5.33
N VAL A 143 0.31 3.76 -5.82
CA VAL A 143 0.38 5.02 -5.07
C VAL A 143 -1.02 5.56 -4.85
N LYS A 144 -1.25 6.17 -3.71
CA LYS A 144 -2.45 6.96 -3.41
C LYS A 144 -2.08 8.41 -3.14
N LYS A 145 -3.01 9.30 -3.49
CA LYS A 145 -2.96 10.71 -3.16
C LYS A 145 -3.79 10.93 -1.91
N GLU A 146 -3.21 11.53 -0.89
CA GLU A 146 -3.91 11.93 0.34
C GLU A 146 -3.92 13.44 0.49
N VAL A 147 -5.00 13.96 1.03
CA VAL A 147 -5.16 15.33 1.49
C VAL A 147 -5.79 15.29 2.88
N PRO A 148 -5.59 16.30 3.74
CA PRO A 148 -6.34 16.36 5.00
C PRO A 148 -7.82 16.23 4.72
N ILE A 149 -8.54 15.39 5.47
CA ILE A 149 -9.96 15.06 5.21
C ILE A 149 -10.87 16.31 5.14
N THR A 150 -10.47 17.41 5.76
CA THR A 150 -11.19 18.69 5.74
C THR A 150 -10.80 19.61 4.57
N GLU A 151 -9.89 19.16 3.69
CA GLU A 151 -9.39 19.96 2.57
C GLU A 151 -9.93 19.44 1.23
N PRO A 152 -10.09 20.31 0.23
CA PRO A 152 -10.49 19.86 -1.10
C PRO A 152 -9.43 18.99 -1.76
N VAL A 153 -9.85 18.08 -2.66
CA VAL A 153 -8.99 17.09 -3.36
C VAL A 153 -7.80 17.72 -4.10
N ASN A 154 -7.88 18.99 -4.48
CA ASN A 154 -6.82 19.74 -5.14
C ASN A 154 -5.99 20.61 -4.19
N SER A 155 -6.07 20.38 -2.88
CA SER A 155 -5.29 21.11 -1.87
C SER A 155 -3.78 21.00 -2.12
N ARG A 156 -3.06 22.10 -1.82
CA ARG A 156 -1.59 22.13 -1.82
C ARG A 156 -0.96 21.29 -0.70
N LYS A 157 -1.76 20.82 0.25
CA LYS A 157 -1.35 19.93 1.34
C LYS A 157 -1.29 18.45 0.92
N THR A 158 -1.30 18.19 -0.38
CA THR A 158 -1.27 16.83 -0.93
C THR A 158 -0.01 16.08 -0.52
N LEU A 159 -0.20 14.83 -0.07
CA LEU A 159 0.83 13.83 0.13
C LEU A 159 0.61 12.64 -0.81
N TYR A 160 1.71 11.99 -1.19
CA TYR A 160 1.71 10.77 -1.97
C TYR A 160 2.25 9.64 -1.10
N CYS A 161 1.48 8.57 -0.97
CA CYS A 161 1.79 7.41 -0.13
C CYS A 161 1.68 6.13 -0.96
N LEU A 162 2.35 5.07 -0.56
CA LEU A 162 2.11 3.76 -1.14
C LEU A 162 0.74 3.24 -0.66
N ALA A 163 -0.09 2.82 -1.61
CA ALA A 163 -1.41 2.27 -1.32
C ALA A 163 -1.34 0.80 -0.90
N ASP A 164 -0.31 0.09 -1.36
CA ASP A 164 -0.09 -1.32 -1.12
C ASP A 164 1.06 -1.50 -0.12
N SER A 165 0.76 -2.13 1.01
CA SER A 165 1.71 -2.35 2.10
C SER A 165 2.81 -3.36 1.74
N MET A 166 2.55 -4.32 0.83
CA MET A 166 3.57 -5.23 0.32
C MET A 166 4.62 -4.47 -0.50
N TYR A 167 4.20 -3.51 -1.34
CA TYR A 167 5.13 -2.62 -2.04
C TYR A 167 5.93 -1.76 -1.05
N LEU A 168 5.30 -1.22 -0.01
CA LEU A 168 5.99 -0.46 1.04
C LEU A 168 7.06 -1.33 1.72
N PHE A 169 6.71 -2.55 2.13
CA PHE A 169 7.63 -3.50 2.74
C PHE A 169 8.80 -3.83 1.82
N TRP A 170 8.49 -4.18 0.58
CA TRP A 170 9.49 -4.60 -0.40
C TRP A 170 10.48 -3.49 -0.75
N TYR A 171 10.01 -2.29 -1.06
CA TYR A 171 10.86 -1.16 -1.42
C TYR A 171 11.68 -0.63 -0.24
N ARG A 172 11.15 -0.76 0.97
CA ARG A 172 11.84 -0.34 2.18
C ARG A 172 12.93 -1.33 2.62
N PHE A 173 12.66 -2.63 2.52
CA PHE A 173 13.47 -3.67 3.16
C PHE A 173 14.13 -4.65 2.19
N VAL A 174 13.45 -5.07 1.13
CA VAL A 174 13.97 -6.08 0.20
C VAL A 174 14.86 -5.44 -0.85
N ARG A 175 14.36 -4.43 -1.55
CA ARG A 175 15.07 -3.76 -2.64
C ARG A 175 16.46 -3.24 -2.26
N PRO A 176 16.67 -2.54 -1.13
CA PRO A 176 18.00 -2.06 -0.74
C PRO A 176 18.99 -3.18 -0.42
N ASN A 177 18.49 -4.37 -0.13
CA ASN A 177 19.29 -5.53 0.30
C ASN A 177 19.38 -6.64 -0.76
N THR A 178 18.85 -6.42 -1.98
CA THR A 178 18.81 -7.44 -3.06
C THR A 178 20.15 -8.12 -3.29
N SER A 179 21.25 -7.36 -3.39
CA SER A 179 22.60 -7.94 -3.58
C SER A 179 23.05 -8.82 -2.42
N SER A 180 22.66 -8.52 -1.19
CA SER A 180 22.97 -9.33 -0.02
C SER A 180 22.14 -10.62 -0.01
N ILE A 181 20.86 -10.52 -0.36
CA ILE A 181 19.95 -11.67 -0.46
C ILE A 181 20.46 -12.65 -1.52
N MET A 182 20.81 -12.16 -2.71
CA MET A 182 21.39 -12.97 -3.80
C MET A 182 22.73 -13.64 -3.44
N ARG A 183 23.45 -13.12 -2.45
CA ARG A 183 24.68 -13.74 -1.91
C ARG A 183 24.39 -14.78 -0.82
N GLY A 184 23.13 -15.09 -0.54
CA GLY A 184 22.73 -16.09 0.46
C GLY A 184 22.78 -15.60 1.92
N VAL A 185 22.90 -14.28 2.16
CA VAL A 185 22.91 -13.72 3.54
C VAL A 185 21.57 -13.04 3.90
N GLY A 186 20.48 -13.41 3.22
CA GLY A 186 19.16 -12.80 3.40
C GLY A 186 18.63 -12.93 4.82
N LYS A 187 18.78 -14.10 5.46
CA LYS A 187 18.40 -14.30 6.87
C LYS A 187 19.07 -13.29 7.80
N GLN A 188 20.39 -13.11 7.65
CA GLN A 188 21.14 -12.16 8.48
C GLN A 188 20.68 -10.71 8.23
N VAL A 189 20.35 -10.37 6.97
CA VAL A 189 19.75 -9.07 6.62
C VAL A 189 18.40 -8.88 7.33
N TYR A 190 17.53 -9.89 7.28
CA TYR A 190 16.25 -9.84 7.96
C TYR A 190 16.41 -9.61 9.47
N GLU A 191 17.19 -10.45 10.14
CA GLU A 191 17.37 -10.38 11.60
C GLU A 191 17.97 -9.05 12.06
N THR A 192 18.96 -8.50 11.33
CA THR A 192 19.72 -7.34 11.80
C THR A 192 19.19 -5.99 11.29
N ARG A 193 18.55 -5.95 10.13
CA ARG A 193 18.15 -4.69 9.48
C ARG A 193 16.63 -4.52 9.37
N VAL A 194 15.88 -5.62 9.26
CA VAL A 194 14.44 -5.56 8.98
C VAL A 194 13.64 -5.73 10.25
N ARG A 195 13.85 -6.83 10.96
CA ARG A 195 13.10 -7.17 12.18
C ARG A 195 13.04 -6.04 13.23
N PRO A 196 14.12 -5.30 13.50
CA PRO A 196 14.06 -4.17 14.44
C PRO A 196 13.18 -3.00 13.99
N GLN A 197 12.84 -2.93 12.70
CA GLN A 197 12.04 -1.85 12.11
C GLN A 197 10.59 -2.26 11.81
N LEU A 198 10.19 -3.49 12.11
CA LEU A 198 8.84 -3.98 11.81
C LEU A 198 7.76 -3.20 12.56
N ASN A 199 8.01 -2.78 13.79
CA ASN A 199 7.04 -1.96 14.54
C ASN A 199 6.74 -0.62 13.85
N ASP A 200 7.76 0.01 13.31
CA ASP A 200 7.58 1.27 12.57
C ASP A 200 6.84 1.04 11.22
N PHE A 201 7.16 -0.03 10.51
CA PHE A 201 6.39 -0.45 9.33
C PHE A 201 4.93 -0.73 9.68
N MET A 202 4.67 -1.41 10.80
CA MET A 202 3.33 -1.77 11.24
C MET A 202 2.47 -0.56 11.63
N GLY A 203 3.06 0.58 11.96
CA GLY A 203 2.30 1.82 12.21
C GLY A 203 1.35 2.14 11.05
N THR A 204 1.88 2.23 9.83
CA THR A 204 1.08 2.50 8.63
C THR A 204 0.06 1.39 8.30
N VAL A 205 0.45 0.12 8.52
CA VAL A 205 -0.45 -1.02 8.32
C VAL A 205 -1.60 -0.97 9.31
N PHE A 206 -1.31 -0.67 10.57
CA PHE A 206 -2.29 -0.62 11.64
C PHE A 206 -3.31 0.51 11.43
N GLU A 207 -2.90 1.68 10.96
CA GLU A 207 -3.82 2.76 10.54
C GLU A 207 -4.83 2.24 9.51
N THR A 208 -4.36 1.49 8.50
CA THR A 208 -5.23 0.90 7.48
C THR A 208 -6.21 -0.12 8.09
N ILE A 209 -5.74 -0.99 8.99
CA ILE A 209 -6.59 -1.96 9.70
C ILE A 209 -7.65 -1.23 10.53
N CYS A 210 -7.29 -0.18 11.25
CA CYS A 210 -8.23 0.61 12.04
C CYS A 210 -9.28 1.32 11.17
N GLN A 211 -8.89 1.87 10.02
CA GLN A 211 -9.86 2.44 9.07
C GLN A 211 -10.84 1.36 8.56
N GLN A 212 -10.36 0.17 8.22
CA GLN A 212 -11.22 -0.94 7.81
C GLN A 212 -12.17 -1.37 8.94
N TYR A 213 -11.69 -1.34 10.20
CA TYR A 213 -12.49 -1.68 11.38
C TYR A 213 -13.73 -0.82 11.53
N LEU A 214 -13.62 0.49 11.29
CA LEU A 214 -14.75 1.41 11.40
C LEU A 214 -15.89 1.08 10.43
N PHE A 215 -15.60 0.44 9.32
CA PHE A 215 -16.58 0.07 8.31
C PHE A 215 -17.07 -1.38 8.39
N LEU A 216 -16.69 -2.11 9.45
CA LEU A 216 -17.34 -3.39 9.73
C LEU A 216 -18.81 -3.15 10.11
N PRO A 217 -19.78 -3.94 9.62
CA PRO A 217 -21.20 -3.71 9.88
C PRO A 217 -21.53 -3.50 11.36
N ASP A 218 -21.07 -4.43 12.21
CA ASP A 218 -21.33 -4.42 13.66
C ASP A 218 -20.69 -3.22 14.40
N VAL A 219 -19.69 -2.57 13.79
CA VAL A 219 -19.01 -1.39 14.33
C VAL A 219 -19.67 -0.12 13.79
N TYR A 220 -19.90 -0.08 12.48
CA TYR A 220 -20.48 1.06 11.79
C TYR A 220 -21.86 1.44 12.34
N GLU A 221 -22.71 0.45 12.63
CA GLU A 221 -24.03 0.65 13.22
C GLU A 221 -24.01 1.29 14.63
N LYS A 222 -22.88 1.20 15.34
CA LYS A 222 -22.68 1.77 16.68
C LYS A 222 -22.05 3.16 16.67
N LEU A 223 -21.66 3.67 15.50
CA LEU A 223 -21.08 5.00 15.41
C LEU A 223 -22.13 6.06 15.73
N PRO A 224 -21.74 7.19 16.35
CA PRO A 224 -22.68 8.22 16.79
C PRO A 224 -23.29 9.01 15.63
N PHE A 225 -22.79 8.84 14.42
CA PHE A 225 -23.28 9.49 13.19
C PHE A 225 -22.94 8.63 11.97
N MET A 226 -23.64 8.88 10.87
CA MET A 226 -23.32 8.31 9.58
C MET A 226 -22.01 8.92 9.04
N VAL A 227 -21.01 8.08 8.82
CA VAL A 227 -19.70 8.50 8.30
C VAL A 227 -19.81 8.77 6.81
N GLY A 228 -19.62 10.00 6.39
CA GLY A 228 -19.51 10.39 4.99
C GLY A 228 -18.11 10.14 4.45
N GLU A 229 -17.10 10.58 5.19
CA GLU A 229 -15.69 10.38 4.82
C GLU A 229 -14.85 9.95 6.03
N CYS A 230 -13.81 9.17 5.77
CA CYS A 230 -12.82 8.76 6.76
C CYS A 230 -11.42 8.88 6.17
N GLY A 231 -10.49 9.48 6.91
CA GLY A 231 -9.12 9.69 6.45
C GLY A 231 -8.24 10.35 7.50
N ARG A 232 -7.05 10.72 7.09
CA ARG A 232 -6.08 11.45 7.96
C ARG A 232 -6.35 12.94 7.93
N TRP A 233 -5.99 13.59 9.02
CA TRP A 233 -5.98 15.04 9.09
C TRP A 233 -4.61 15.51 9.58
N TRP A 234 -4.09 16.56 8.98
CA TRP A 234 -2.88 17.26 9.42
C TRP A 234 -2.99 18.75 9.16
N GLY A 235 -2.40 19.53 10.05
CA GLY A 235 -2.47 20.98 9.98
C GLY A 235 -1.60 21.67 11.03
N THR A 236 -1.62 22.99 10.99
CA THR A 236 -0.90 23.81 11.97
C THR A 236 -1.87 24.27 13.06
N ASN A 237 -1.62 23.89 14.29
CA ASN A 237 -2.27 24.49 15.45
C ASN A 237 -1.73 25.92 15.62
N LYS A 238 -2.58 26.91 15.27
CA LYS A 238 -2.19 28.32 15.30
C LYS A 238 -1.90 28.85 16.73
N LYS A 239 -2.53 28.25 17.75
CA LYS A 239 -2.34 28.65 19.15
C LYS A 239 -0.99 28.17 19.68
N GLU A 240 -0.67 26.91 19.41
CA GLU A 240 0.56 26.27 19.91
C GLU A 240 1.72 26.35 18.92
N LYS A 241 1.50 26.89 17.70
CA LYS A 241 2.49 27.05 16.62
C LYS A 241 3.21 25.74 16.26
N ARG A 242 2.51 24.61 16.40
CA ARG A 242 3.04 23.29 16.05
C ARG A 242 2.21 22.61 14.98
N GLN A 243 2.82 21.67 14.28
CA GLN A 243 2.11 20.74 13.39
C GLN A 243 1.42 19.68 14.25
N GLU A 244 0.18 19.37 13.88
CA GLU A 244 -0.62 18.31 14.50
C GLU A 244 -1.14 17.38 13.42
N GLU A 245 -1.33 16.14 13.78
CA GLU A 245 -1.82 15.08 12.91
C GLU A 245 -2.80 14.19 13.66
N ILE A 246 -3.83 13.73 12.96
CA ILE A 246 -4.80 12.75 13.42
C ILE A 246 -4.82 11.64 12.35
N ASP A 247 -4.42 10.43 12.74
CA ASP A 247 -4.27 9.31 11.80
C ASP A 247 -5.61 8.83 11.25
N ILE A 248 -6.68 8.91 12.07
CA ILE A 248 -8.02 8.49 11.67
C ILE A 248 -9.02 9.52 12.17
N MET A 249 -9.66 10.20 11.23
CA MET A 249 -10.74 11.14 11.47
C MET A 249 -11.91 10.76 10.58
N ALA A 250 -13.10 10.71 11.16
CA ALA A 250 -14.36 10.52 10.43
C ALA A 250 -15.17 11.80 10.48
N VAL A 251 -15.80 12.17 9.36
CA VAL A 251 -16.70 13.30 9.26
C VAL A 251 -18.09 12.83 8.88
N ALA A 252 -19.10 13.49 9.41
CA ALA A 252 -20.49 13.18 9.12
C ALA A 252 -20.83 13.45 7.64
N ASP A 253 -21.73 12.68 7.07
CA ASP A 253 -22.32 12.99 5.79
C ASP A 253 -23.40 14.10 6.00
N GLU A 254 -23.03 15.34 5.70
CA GLU A 254 -23.94 16.49 5.81
C GLU A 254 -25.18 16.39 4.88
N LYS A 255 -25.18 15.47 3.92
CA LYS A 255 -26.30 15.23 3.01
C LYS A 255 -27.36 14.28 3.59
N ALA A 256 -27.06 13.63 4.70
CA ALA A 256 -27.95 12.67 5.36
C ALA A 256 -28.79 13.30 6.49
N LEU A 257 -28.68 14.60 6.70
CA LEU A 257 -29.54 15.42 7.54
C LEU A 257 -30.47 16.28 6.65
#